data_1701ebacdc4ea7b3735e046e78ace1db
#
_entry.id   1701ebacdc4ea7b3735e046e78ace1db
#
_cell.length_a   1.000
_cell.length_b   1.000
_cell.length_c   1.000
_cell.angle_alpha   90.00
_cell.angle_beta   90.00
_cell.angle_gamma   90.00
#
_symmetry.space_group_name_H-M   'P 1'
#
loop_
_entity.id
_entity.type
_entity.pdbx_description
1 polymer ?
#
loop_
_entity_poly.entity_id
_entity_poly.type
_entity_poly.pdbx_seq_one_letter_code
_entity_poly.pdbx_strand_id
1 'polypeptide(L)'
;MAQKILIVEDNADLSQLLAFYLSDAGYETSLAGNLAQGISKAFAERPDLIITDLYLPDMNAVDATVILKQDPATSNIPIVVLTAMTFGEWKTKALKAGVAKYLIKPITPPELTEAVRTLIQPSSFLTER
;
A
#
# COMPACT_ATOMS: atom_id res chain seq x y z
N MET A 1 -11.48 15.96 3.73
CA MET A 1 -10.92 14.89 4.55
C MET A 1 -9.70 14.29 3.89
N ALA A 2 -8.72 13.95 4.68
CA ALA A 2 -7.51 13.34 4.15
C ALA A 2 -7.79 11.93 3.70
N GLN A 3 -7.13 11.51 2.62
CA GLN A 3 -7.20 10.14 2.17
C GLN A 3 -6.33 9.25 3.06
N LYS A 4 -6.77 8.01 3.27
CA LYS A 4 -6.13 7.10 4.20
C LYS A 4 -5.32 6.05 3.44
N ILE A 5 -4.09 5.81 3.90
CA ILE A 5 -3.21 4.78 3.37
C ILE A 5 -2.96 3.74 4.44
N LEU A 6 -3.22 2.48 4.12
CA LEU A 6 -2.91 1.36 5.00
C LEU A 6 -1.51 0.84 4.62
N ILE A 7 -0.62 0.76 5.60
CA ILE A 7 0.74 0.27 5.42
C ILE A 7 0.87 -1.07 6.12
N VAL A 8 1.19 -2.12 5.37
CA VAL A 8 1.37 -3.47 5.89
C VAL A 8 2.86 -3.81 5.83
N GLU A 9 3.51 -3.81 6.97
CA GLU A 9 4.95 -3.99 7.08
C GLU A 9 5.27 -4.56 8.46
N ASP A 10 6.06 -5.62 8.52
CA ASP A 10 6.40 -6.25 9.80
C ASP A 10 7.57 -5.56 10.52
N ASN A 11 8.37 -4.76 9.81
CA ASN A 11 9.43 -3.98 10.43
C ASN A 11 8.82 -2.68 10.96
N ALA A 12 8.72 -2.57 12.30
CA ALA A 12 8.06 -1.43 12.91
C ALA A 12 8.75 -0.10 12.60
N ASP A 13 10.08 -0.09 12.54
CA ASP A 13 10.82 1.15 12.25
C ASP A 13 10.51 1.62 10.83
N LEU A 14 10.48 0.71 9.87
CA LEU A 14 10.17 1.07 8.49
C LEU A 14 8.72 1.51 8.35
N SER A 15 7.77 0.81 8.99
CA SER A 15 6.37 1.21 8.85
C SER A 15 6.13 2.59 9.43
N GLN A 16 6.77 2.93 10.55
CA GLN A 16 6.65 4.25 11.15
C GLN A 16 7.29 5.32 10.27
N LEU A 17 8.41 5.00 9.65
CA LEU A 17 9.08 5.94 8.75
C LEU A 17 8.23 6.24 7.52
N LEU A 18 7.64 5.19 6.93
CA LEU A 18 6.75 5.37 5.78
C LEU A 18 5.52 6.19 6.19
N ALA A 19 4.97 5.92 7.37
CA ALA A 19 3.84 6.68 7.88
C ALA A 19 4.19 8.15 8.06
N PHE A 20 5.39 8.43 8.55
CA PHE A 20 5.84 9.81 8.71
C PHE A 20 5.92 10.54 7.36
N TYR A 21 6.53 9.90 6.36
CA TYR A 21 6.64 10.51 5.03
C TYR A 21 5.27 10.80 4.44
N LEU A 22 4.34 9.87 4.58
CA LEU A 22 3.02 10.02 3.99
C LEU A 22 2.16 11.01 4.76
N SER A 23 2.26 11.03 6.10
CA SER A 23 1.56 12.02 6.90
C SER A 23 2.06 13.43 6.58
N ASP A 24 3.35 13.58 6.38
CA ASP A 24 3.93 14.87 6.00
C ASP A 24 3.42 15.33 4.64
N ALA A 25 3.06 14.39 3.77
CA ALA A 25 2.52 14.68 2.44
C ALA A 25 1.00 14.92 2.45
N GLY A 26 0.34 14.82 3.61
CA GLY A 26 -1.08 15.14 3.72
C GLY A 26 -2.02 13.94 3.79
N TYR A 27 -1.51 12.73 3.94
CA TYR A 27 -2.34 11.53 4.04
C TYR A 27 -2.49 11.08 5.49
N GLU A 28 -3.62 10.43 5.80
CA GLU A 28 -3.75 9.69 7.05
C GLU A 28 -3.15 8.29 6.84
N THR A 29 -2.61 7.71 7.90
CA THR A 29 -1.99 6.39 7.79
C THR A 29 -2.55 5.45 8.84
N SER A 30 -2.59 4.16 8.48
CA SER A 30 -2.97 3.07 9.37
C SER A 30 -1.92 1.98 9.19
N LEU A 31 -1.55 1.29 10.27
CA LEU A 31 -0.45 0.32 10.22
C LEU A 31 -0.94 -1.08 10.57
N ALA A 32 -0.40 -2.07 9.87
CA ALA A 32 -0.62 -3.49 10.16
C ALA A 32 0.72 -4.21 10.09
N GLY A 33 0.96 -5.16 10.98
CA GLY A 33 2.22 -5.87 11.06
C GLY A 33 2.28 -7.19 10.29
N ASN A 34 1.14 -7.64 9.77
CA ASN A 34 1.08 -8.85 8.94
C ASN A 34 -0.11 -8.73 8.00
N LEU A 35 -0.21 -9.65 7.03
CA LEU A 35 -1.24 -9.53 6.01
C LEU A 35 -2.64 -9.92 6.50
N ALA A 36 -2.76 -10.83 7.47
CA ALA A 36 -4.07 -11.12 8.04
C ALA A 36 -4.66 -9.86 8.67
N GLN A 37 -3.86 -9.13 9.45
CA GLN A 37 -4.28 -7.87 10.04
C GLN A 37 -4.54 -6.82 8.96
N GLY A 38 -3.69 -6.78 7.93
CA GLY A 38 -3.85 -5.84 6.83
C GLY A 38 -5.15 -6.06 6.07
N ILE A 39 -5.48 -7.30 5.77
CA ILE A 39 -6.73 -7.64 5.09
C ILE A 39 -7.92 -7.25 5.96
N SER A 40 -7.87 -7.59 7.25
CA SER A 40 -8.94 -7.24 8.18
C SER A 40 -9.17 -5.73 8.24
N LYS A 41 -8.09 -4.95 8.32
CA LYS A 41 -8.19 -3.48 8.33
C LYS A 41 -8.69 -2.93 7.00
N ALA A 42 -8.31 -3.56 5.89
CA ALA A 42 -8.79 -3.12 4.58
C ALA A 42 -10.31 -3.22 4.49
N PHE A 43 -10.89 -4.31 5.01
CA PHE A 43 -12.34 -4.44 5.03
C PHE A 43 -13.00 -3.49 6.01
N ALA A 44 -12.40 -3.29 7.18
CA ALA A 44 -13.00 -2.46 8.23
C ALA A 44 -12.88 -0.97 7.91
N GLU A 45 -11.75 -0.55 7.41
CA GLU A 45 -11.44 0.89 7.25
C GLU A 45 -11.60 1.38 5.82
N ARG A 46 -11.53 0.47 4.85
CA ARG A 46 -11.62 0.79 3.42
C ARG A 46 -10.69 1.95 3.05
N PRO A 47 -9.38 1.74 3.21
CA PRO A 47 -8.41 2.80 2.89
C PRO A 47 -8.45 3.14 1.39
N ASP A 48 -7.91 4.29 1.06
CA ASP A 48 -7.85 4.73 -0.33
C ASP A 48 -6.70 4.07 -1.10
N LEU A 49 -5.70 3.55 -0.37
CA LEU A 49 -4.56 2.87 -0.98
C LEU A 49 -3.92 1.96 0.06
N ILE A 50 -3.34 0.86 -0.39
CA ILE A 50 -2.61 -0.07 0.47
C ILE A 50 -1.17 -0.17 -0.01
N ILE A 51 -0.21 0.00 0.91
CA ILE A 51 1.20 -0.28 0.65
C ILE A 51 1.56 -1.51 1.45
N THR A 52 2.16 -2.51 0.82
CA THR A 52 2.54 -3.74 1.50
C THR A 52 3.87 -4.26 1.01
N ASP A 53 4.64 -4.91 1.88
CA ASP A 53 5.77 -5.70 1.43
C ASP A 53 5.25 -6.93 0.68
N LEU A 54 6.11 -7.54 -0.13
CA LEU A 54 5.78 -8.76 -0.85
C LEU A 54 5.67 -9.94 0.10
N TYR A 55 6.64 -10.10 0.99
CA TYR A 55 6.68 -11.21 1.95
C TYR A 55 6.47 -10.69 3.36
N LEU A 56 5.48 -11.25 4.03
CA LEU A 56 5.20 -11.00 5.44
C LEU A 56 5.17 -12.34 6.16
N PRO A 57 5.25 -12.36 7.50
CA PRO A 57 5.38 -13.63 8.21
C PRO A 57 4.28 -14.65 7.92
N ASP A 58 3.09 -14.19 7.59
CA ASP A 58 1.92 -15.05 7.44
C ASP A 58 1.49 -15.28 6.00
N MET A 59 1.90 -14.42 5.04
CA MET A 59 1.36 -14.52 3.69
C MET A 59 2.19 -13.65 2.75
N ASN A 60 2.10 -13.88 1.44
CA ASN A 60 2.69 -12.97 0.46
C ASN A 60 1.61 -12.04 -0.12
N ALA A 61 2.07 -10.91 -0.66
CA ALA A 61 1.16 -9.87 -1.15
C ALA A 61 0.39 -10.28 -2.40
N VAL A 62 0.91 -11.24 -3.18
CA VAL A 62 0.18 -11.71 -4.38
C VAL A 62 -1.10 -12.40 -3.95
N ASP A 63 -1.01 -13.31 -2.97
CA ASP A 63 -2.18 -14.02 -2.47
C ASP A 63 -3.16 -13.06 -1.78
N ALA A 64 -2.63 -12.11 -1.01
CA ALA A 64 -3.49 -11.10 -0.37
C ALA A 64 -4.23 -10.25 -1.39
N THR A 65 -3.55 -9.90 -2.49
CA THR A 65 -4.16 -9.10 -3.56
C THR A 65 -5.31 -9.87 -4.19
N VAL A 66 -5.14 -11.17 -4.44
CA VAL A 66 -6.22 -12.00 -5.00
C VAL A 66 -7.45 -11.94 -4.09
N ILE A 67 -7.23 -12.08 -2.78
CA ILE A 67 -8.33 -12.02 -1.81
C ILE A 67 -9.05 -10.68 -1.87
N LEU A 68 -8.29 -9.59 -1.86
CA LEU A 68 -8.88 -8.25 -1.83
C LEU A 68 -9.59 -7.90 -3.14
N LYS A 69 -9.08 -8.38 -4.27
CA LYS A 69 -9.68 -8.07 -5.57
C LYS A 69 -10.95 -8.88 -5.86
N GLN A 70 -11.20 -9.94 -5.09
CA GLN A 70 -12.41 -10.75 -5.25
C GLN A 70 -13.63 -10.16 -4.56
N ASP A 71 -13.45 -9.20 -3.67
CA ASP A 71 -14.55 -8.63 -2.90
C ASP A 71 -14.86 -7.21 -3.38
N PRO A 72 -16.12 -6.89 -3.70
CA PRO A 72 -16.48 -5.54 -4.16
C PRO A 72 -16.11 -4.43 -3.19
N ALA A 73 -16.05 -4.73 -1.89
CA ALA A 73 -15.72 -3.72 -0.88
C ALA A 73 -14.28 -3.25 -0.98
N THR A 74 -13.38 -4.09 -1.49
CA THR A 74 -11.94 -3.80 -1.53
C THR A 74 -11.34 -3.86 -2.93
N SER A 75 -12.10 -4.31 -3.93
CA SER A 75 -11.55 -4.56 -5.28
C SER A 75 -11.00 -3.30 -5.96
N ASN A 76 -11.49 -2.13 -5.61
CA ASN A 76 -11.07 -0.88 -6.23
C ASN A 76 -9.93 -0.19 -5.49
N ILE A 77 -9.48 -0.73 -4.34
CA ILE A 77 -8.39 -0.12 -3.59
C ILE A 77 -7.08 -0.42 -4.31
N PRO A 78 -6.33 0.60 -4.75
CA PRO A 78 -5.03 0.34 -5.38
C PRO A 78 -4.04 -0.21 -4.37
N ILE A 79 -3.26 -1.20 -4.80
CA ILE A 79 -2.27 -1.88 -3.97
C ILE A 79 -0.89 -1.61 -4.54
N VAL A 80 0.01 -1.13 -3.70
CA VAL A 80 1.41 -0.88 -4.04
C VAL A 80 2.26 -1.86 -3.25
N VAL A 81 3.09 -2.62 -3.96
CA VAL A 81 4.07 -3.49 -3.31
C VAL A 81 5.38 -2.73 -3.21
N LEU A 82 5.96 -2.69 -2.01
CA LEU A 82 7.25 -2.08 -1.74
C LEU A 82 8.13 -3.13 -1.09
N THR A 83 9.13 -3.63 -1.81
CA THR A 83 9.89 -4.80 -1.37
C THR A 83 11.34 -4.74 -1.81
N ALA A 84 12.20 -5.49 -1.12
CA ALA A 84 13.58 -5.69 -1.55
C ALA A 84 13.71 -6.75 -2.64
N MET A 85 12.63 -7.46 -2.95
CA MET A 85 12.64 -8.55 -3.94
C MET A 85 12.62 -8.00 -5.36
N THR A 86 13.72 -8.22 -6.09
CA THR A 86 13.90 -7.66 -7.43
C THR A 86 13.66 -8.65 -8.56
N PHE A 87 13.32 -9.92 -8.25
CA PHE A 87 13.11 -10.93 -9.30
C PHE A 87 11.89 -10.59 -10.13
N GLY A 88 12.08 -10.54 -11.46
CA GLY A 88 11.03 -10.11 -12.37
C GLY A 88 9.78 -10.97 -12.36
N GLU A 89 9.92 -12.28 -12.05
CA GLU A 89 8.74 -13.15 -11.97
C GLU A 89 7.78 -12.73 -10.87
N TRP A 90 8.28 -12.23 -9.73
CA TRP A 90 7.40 -11.76 -8.66
C TRP A 90 6.67 -10.49 -9.05
N LYS A 91 7.36 -9.59 -9.76
CA LYS A 91 6.73 -8.38 -10.27
C LYS A 91 5.61 -8.75 -11.25
N THR A 92 5.88 -9.68 -12.15
CA THR A 92 4.88 -10.12 -13.12
C THR A 92 3.67 -10.73 -12.44
N LYS A 93 3.89 -11.62 -11.45
CA LYS A 93 2.80 -12.22 -10.69
C LYS A 93 1.98 -11.19 -9.95
N ALA A 94 2.64 -10.22 -9.34
CA ALA A 94 1.96 -9.17 -8.59
C ALA A 94 1.07 -8.33 -9.50
N LEU A 95 1.61 -7.89 -10.64
CA LEU A 95 0.85 -7.08 -11.57
C LEU A 95 -0.33 -7.85 -12.15
N LYS A 96 -0.15 -9.14 -12.45
CA LYS A 96 -1.25 -9.97 -12.93
C LYS A 96 -2.34 -10.15 -11.88
N ALA A 97 -1.97 -10.18 -10.60
CA ALA A 97 -2.94 -10.32 -9.53
C ALA A 97 -3.74 -9.04 -9.29
N GLY A 98 -3.27 -7.90 -9.82
CA GLY A 98 -3.98 -6.64 -9.68
C GLY A 98 -3.23 -5.56 -8.89
N VAL A 99 -1.95 -5.78 -8.58
CA VAL A 99 -1.13 -4.77 -7.93
C VAL A 99 -0.92 -3.60 -8.90
N ALA A 100 -1.10 -2.38 -8.41
CA ALA A 100 -1.00 -1.19 -9.25
C ALA A 100 0.45 -0.79 -9.52
N LYS A 101 1.33 -0.93 -8.52
CA LYS A 101 2.75 -0.59 -8.66
C LYS A 101 3.60 -1.54 -7.83
N TYR A 102 4.80 -1.84 -8.35
CA TYR A 102 5.77 -2.70 -7.67
C TYR A 102 7.06 -1.90 -7.54
N LEU A 103 7.37 -1.49 -6.32
CA LEU A 103 8.50 -0.61 -6.02
C LEU A 103 9.57 -1.37 -5.25
N ILE A 104 10.83 -0.98 -5.46
CA ILE A 104 11.97 -1.68 -4.86
C ILE A 104 12.57 -0.83 -3.74
N LYS A 105 12.82 -1.48 -2.59
CA LYS A 105 13.53 -0.84 -1.47
C LYS A 105 15.02 -0.73 -1.76
N PRO A 106 15.69 0.31 -1.27
CA PRO A 106 15.14 1.43 -0.49
C PRO A 106 14.46 2.44 -1.41
N ILE A 107 13.47 3.15 -0.85
CA ILE A 107 12.76 4.17 -1.60
C ILE A 107 12.93 5.52 -0.88
N THR A 108 13.07 6.58 -1.67
CA THR A 108 13.18 7.93 -1.11
C THR A 108 11.79 8.49 -0.85
N PRO A 109 11.67 9.47 0.07
CA PRO A 109 10.37 10.11 0.30
C PRO A 109 9.75 10.69 -0.96
N PRO A 110 10.47 11.41 -1.84
CA PRO A 110 9.86 11.90 -3.08
C PRO A 110 9.36 10.78 -3.98
N GLU A 111 10.10 9.67 -4.09
CA GLU A 111 9.66 8.53 -4.91
C GLU A 111 8.38 7.92 -4.36
N LEU A 112 8.31 7.78 -3.03
CA LEU A 112 7.13 7.20 -2.39
C LEU A 112 5.91 8.09 -2.58
N THR A 113 6.05 9.38 -2.28
CA THR A 113 4.92 10.30 -2.39
C THR A 113 4.48 10.47 -3.82
N GLU A 114 5.39 10.45 -4.78
CA GLU A 114 5.03 10.53 -6.19
C GLU A 114 4.27 9.30 -6.64
N ALA A 115 4.71 8.10 -6.22
CA ALA A 115 4.02 6.87 -6.57
C ALA A 115 2.59 6.85 -6.02
N VAL A 116 2.42 7.32 -4.80
CA VAL A 116 1.09 7.40 -4.18
C VAL A 116 0.24 8.45 -4.89
N ARG A 117 0.81 9.62 -5.15
CA ARG A 117 0.08 10.74 -5.75
C ARG A 117 -0.46 10.41 -7.14
N THR A 118 0.23 9.57 -7.90
CA THR A 118 -0.25 9.17 -9.22
C THR A 118 -1.46 8.23 -9.15
N LEU A 119 -1.69 7.60 -8.01
CA LEU A 119 -2.82 6.69 -7.82
C LEU A 119 -3.97 7.33 -7.06
N ILE A 120 -3.66 8.14 -6.05
CA ILE A 120 -4.65 8.90 -5.29
C ILE A 120 -4.06 10.26 -4.98
N GLN A 121 -4.92 11.27 -4.83
CA GLN A 121 -4.48 12.63 -4.56
C GLN A 121 -5.04 13.09 -3.22
N PRO A 122 -4.27 13.89 -2.46
CA PRO A 122 -4.78 14.44 -1.20
C PRO A 122 -6.05 15.24 -1.44
N SER A 123 -6.97 15.18 -0.48
CA SER A 123 -8.25 15.90 -0.59
C SER A 123 -8.07 17.39 -0.80
N SER A 124 -7.08 17.98 -0.12
CA SER A 124 -6.80 19.41 -0.26
C SER A 124 -6.44 19.80 -1.68
N PHE A 125 -5.78 18.90 -2.43
CA PHE A 125 -5.46 19.16 -3.82
C PHE A 125 -6.73 19.29 -4.66
N LEU A 126 -7.72 18.47 -4.37
CA LEU A 126 -8.96 18.48 -5.14
C LEU A 126 -9.80 19.72 -4.87
N THR A 127 -9.72 20.29 -3.69
CA THR A 127 -10.53 21.45 -3.33
C THR A 127 -10.05 22.72 -4.00
N GLU A 128 -8.89 22.72 -4.61
CA GLU A 128 -8.38 23.88 -5.30
C GLU A 128 -8.91 24.04 -6.70
N ARG A 129 -9.75 23.14 -7.11
CA ARG A 129 -10.34 23.17 -8.46
C ARG A 129 -11.54 24.12 -8.52
#